data_f66f48a3dd03c8e44c76d32596c2c143
#
_entry.id   f66f48a3dd03c8e44c76d32596c2c143
#
_cell.length_a   1.000
_cell.length_b   1.000
_cell.length_c   1.000
_cell.angle_alpha   90.00
_cell.angle_beta   90.00
_cell.angle_gamma   90.00
#
_symmetry.space_group_name_H-M   'P 1'
#
loop_
_entity.id
_entity.type
_entity.pdbx_description
1 polymer ?
#
loop_
_entity_poly.entity_id
_entity_poly.type
_entity_poly.pdbx_seq_one_letter_code
_entity_poly.pdbx_strand_id
1 'polypeptide(L)'
;WTATDACGNSTNCVQVIVIDDSTPPVIACPDDVTIECTDDTSSDSNGIASATDNCSNNISITEADVITDGNCPQEYTITRTWTAQDECGNSSTCVQTIFVDDSTPPVVDCPEDITIDCNDSTDPDNTGFASATDNCDFGGEGGLEVDFSDVTIEDGCPEIIERTWTSTDACGNTGSCVQIITIDDTAPPSIICPSNVSVECASDVPPILTGGVTVSDNCGFVTVTHMGDDTTNMTCANRFDIARIYMATDECGNTATCAQIIVVFDDTPPTLTCPAPVTVSCASQVPAPDPGSITASDNCAGVVT
;
A
#
# COMPACT_ATOMS: atom_id res chain seq x y z
N TRP A 1 41.20 -88.42 12.16
CA TRP A 1 42.48 -88.88 12.57
C TRP A 1 42.66 -90.38 12.24
N THR A 2 43.70 -90.83 11.67
CA THR A 2 44.05 -92.28 11.39
C THR A 2 45.27 -92.67 12.18
N ALA A 3 45.21 -93.74 13.01
CA ALA A 3 46.31 -94.34 13.63
C ALA A 3 46.60 -95.68 12.90
N THR A 4 47.87 -95.87 12.46
CA THR A 4 48.35 -97.11 11.77
C THR A 4 49.47 -97.70 12.54
N ASP A 5 49.48 -99.10 12.85
CA ASP A 5 50.51 -99.80 13.51
C ASP A 5 51.65 -100.16 12.53
N ALA A 6 52.75 -100.73 13.05
CA ALA A 6 53.85 -101.18 12.26
C ALA A 6 53.57 -102.33 11.33
N CYS A 7 52.44 -103.05 11.52
CA CYS A 7 51.99 -104.14 10.69
C CYS A 7 50.95 -103.76 9.66
N GLY A 8 50.60 -102.40 9.54
CA GLY A 8 49.74 -101.82 8.56
C GLY A 8 48.23 -101.81 8.98
N ASN A 9 47.92 -102.24 10.21
CA ASN A 9 46.52 -102.16 10.69
C ASN A 9 46.19 -100.69 11.05
N SER A 10 45.07 -100.19 10.63
CA SER A 10 44.61 -98.79 10.88
C SER A 10 43.24 -98.69 11.54
N THR A 11 43.14 -97.72 12.39
CA THR A 11 41.83 -97.32 12.95
C THR A 11 41.68 -95.84 12.80
N ASN A 12 40.44 -95.33 12.56
CA ASN A 12 40.14 -93.97 12.37
C ASN A 12 39.25 -93.47 13.53
N CYS A 13 39.52 -92.22 13.95
CA CYS A 13 38.52 -91.44 14.73
C CYS A 13 38.20 -90.14 13.97
N VAL A 14 36.99 -89.75 14.00
CA VAL A 14 36.46 -88.50 13.41
C VAL A 14 36.15 -87.54 14.53
N GLN A 15 36.81 -86.42 14.52
CA GLN A 15 36.36 -85.27 15.34
C GLN A 15 35.37 -84.44 14.54
N VAL A 16 34.16 -84.26 15.00
CA VAL A 16 33.17 -83.35 14.45
C VAL A 16 33.44 -82.01 15.10
N ILE A 17 33.68 -81.00 14.29
CA ILE A 17 33.75 -79.59 14.70
C ILE A 17 32.47 -78.97 14.17
N VAL A 18 31.63 -78.52 15.10
CA VAL A 18 30.42 -77.72 14.77
C VAL A 18 30.84 -76.27 14.87
N ILE A 19 30.60 -75.52 13.80
CA ILE A 19 30.71 -74.09 13.79
C ILE A 19 29.29 -73.57 13.88
N ASP A 20 28.96 -72.85 14.96
CA ASP A 20 27.66 -72.27 15.25
C ASP A 20 27.86 -70.81 15.59
N ASP A 21 27.25 -69.92 14.79
CA ASP A 21 27.25 -68.50 15.03
C ASP A 21 25.92 -68.11 15.67
N SER A 22 25.99 -67.62 16.91
CA SER A 22 24.86 -67.16 17.70
C SER A 22 24.95 -65.69 18.09
N THR A 23 25.93 -64.95 17.52
CA THR A 23 26.20 -63.55 17.82
C THR A 23 25.46 -62.66 16.80
N PRO A 24 24.54 -61.79 17.24
CA PRO A 24 23.93 -60.82 16.30
C PRO A 24 24.90 -59.81 15.75
N PRO A 25 24.68 -59.32 14.52
CA PRO A 25 25.46 -58.21 13.96
C PRO A 25 25.39 -56.96 14.84
N VAL A 26 26.46 -56.20 14.87
CA VAL A 26 26.49 -54.87 15.51
C VAL A 26 26.06 -53.84 14.46
N ILE A 27 24.91 -53.24 14.61
CA ILE A 27 24.32 -52.26 13.72
C ILE A 27 24.61 -50.84 14.24
N ALA A 28 24.91 -49.90 13.31
CA ALA A 28 25.04 -48.46 13.55
C ALA A 28 24.00 -47.73 12.69
N CYS A 29 23.08 -47.05 13.35
CA CYS A 29 22.07 -46.21 12.67
C CYS A 29 22.66 -44.91 12.12
N PRO A 30 22.07 -44.34 11.07
CA PRO A 30 22.22 -42.93 10.76
C PRO A 30 21.73 -42.04 11.90
N ASP A 31 22.22 -40.80 11.93
CA ASP A 31 21.77 -39.80 12.87
C ASP A 31 20.29 -39.39 12.61
N ASP A 32 19.60 -38.95 13.65
CA ASP A 32 18.27 -38.36 13.53
C ASP A 32 18.37 -37.03 12.75
N VAL A 33 17.37 -36.73 11.92
CA VAL A 33 17.36 -35.54 11.06
C VAL A 33 16.00 -34.83 11.13
N THR A 34 16.04 -33.51 10.92
CA THR A 34 14.86 -32.68 10.62
C THR A 34 14.98 -32.18 9.20
N ILE A 35 13.96 -32.35 8.41
CA ILE A 35 13.89 -32.00 6.99
C ILE A 35 12.58 -31.25 6.71
N GLU A 36 12.57 -30.45 5.63
CA GLU A 36 11.35 -29.80 5.13
C GLU A 36 10.38 -30.81 4.49
N CYS A 37 9.11 -30.46 4.44
CA CYS A 37 8.07 -31.31 3.83
C CYS A 37 8.33 -31.65 2.36
N THR A 38 9.09 -30.80 1.65
CA THR A 38 9.47 -30.99 0.24
C THR A 38 10.72 -31.82 0.06
N ASP A 39 11.43 -32.14 1.12
CA ASP A 39 12.65 -32.91 1.06
C ASP A 39 12.40 -34.41 0.89
N ASP A 40 13.38 -35.10 0.33
CA ASP A 40 13.29 -36.54 0.10
C ASP A 40 13.48 -37.32 1.42
N THR A 41 12.48 -38.10 1.81
CA THR A 41 12.46 -38.91 3.02
C THR A 41 13.14 -40.28 2.86
N SER A 42 13.66 -40.63 1.67
CA SER A 42 14.31 -41.91 1.40
C SER A 42 15.60 -42.09 2.22
N SER A 43 15.98 -43.35 2.39
CA SER A 43 17.24 -43.71 3.04
C SER A 43 18.48 -43.22 2.27
N ASP A 44 18.38 -43.10 0.93
CA ASP A 44 19.49 -42.59 0.09
C ASP A 44 19.83 -41.14 0.46
N SER A 45 18.84 -40.33 0.85
CA SER A 45 19.01 -38.93 1.23
C SER A 45 19.28 -38.70 2.72
N ASN A 46 18.75 -39.59 3.59
CA ASN A 46 18.79 -39.39 5.05
C ASN A 46 19.76 -40.37 5.76
N GLY A 47 20.54 -41.12 4.97
CA GLY A 47 21.56 -42.04 5.50
C GLY A 47 21.09 -43.48 5.57
N ILE A 48 22.05 -44.38 5.40
CA ILE A 48 21.86 -45.83 5.41
C ILE A 48 22.59 -46.42 6.62
N ALA A 49 21.94 -47.32 7.34
CA ALA A 49 22.57 -48.04 8.47
C ALA A 49 23.73 -48.89 7.96
N SER A 50 24.73 -49.10 8.81
CA SER A 50 25.86 -50.03 8.59
C SER A 50 25.90 -51.08 9.67
N ALA A 51 26.41 -52.29 9.32
CA ALA A 51 26.52 -53.35 10.30
C ALA A 51 27.83 -54.11 10.11
N THR A 52 28.35 -54.67 11.19
CA THR A 52 29.52 -55.55 11.22
C THR A 52 29.22 -56.77 12.09
N ASP A 53 29.83 -57.90 11.75
CA ASP A 53 29.72 -59.14 12.53
C ASP A 53 31.08 -59.82 12.70
N ASN A 54 31.20 -60.67 13.72
CA ASN A 54 32.42 -61.38 14.05
C ASN A 54 32.68 -62.58 13.14
N CYS A 55 31.60 -63.18 12.58
CA CYS A 55 31.70 -64.38 11.74
C CYS A 55 31.14 -64.18 10.32
N SER A 56 30.14 -63.34 10.16
CA SER A 56 29.48 -63.09 8.87
C SER A 56 30.05 -61.87 8.15
N ASN A 57 30.46 -62.05 6.88
CA ASN A 57 30.85 -60.95 6.00
C ASN A 57 29.70 -60.47 5.11
N ASN A 58 28.60 -61.20 5.09
CA ASN A 58 27.41 -60.88 4.28
C ASN A 58 26.21 -60.65 5.21
N ILE A 59 25.95 -59.38 5.53
CA ILE A 59 24.90 -58.93 6.42
C ILE A 59 23.80 -58.29 5.57
N SER A 60 22.58 -58.74 5.70
CA SER A 60 21.39 -58.11 5.08
C SER A 60 20.90 -57.00 5.97
N ILE A 61 20.75 -55.75 5.40
CA ILE A 61 20.18 -54.61 6.09
C ILE A 61 18.83 -54.29 5.42
N THR A 62 17.78 -54.15 6.20
CA THR A 62 16.44 -53.79 5.77
C THR A 62 15.91 -52.66 6.63
N GLU A 63 14.97 -51.86 6.07
CA GLU A 63 14.30 -50.76 6.77
C GLU A 63 12.78 -50.95 6.80
N ALA A 64 12.14 -50.41 7.83
CA ALA A 64 10.70 -50.33 7.94
C ALA A 64 10.30 -49.01 8.64
N ASP A 65 9.39 -48.29 8.04
CA ASP A 65 8.96 -46.97 8.50
C ASP A 65 7.58 -47.05 9.19
N VAL A 66 7.44 -46.28 10.27
CA VAL A 66 6.18 -45.96 10.91
C VAL A 66 6.02 -44.45 10.93
N ILE A 67 4.94 -43.95 10.36
CA ILE A 67 4.60 -42.52 10.31
C ILE A 67 3.67 -42.17 11.45
N THR A 68 3.96 -41.06 12.11
CA THR A 68 3.11 -40.48 13.17
C THR A 68 2.86 -39.02 12.80
N ASP A 69 1.58 -38.62 12.68
CA ASP A 69 1.19 -37.26 12.36
C ASP A 69 1.64 -36.27 13.44
N GLY A 70 2.02 -35.06 13.01
CA GLY A 70 2.42 -33.95 13.86
C GLY A 70 1.27 -33.00 14.23
N ASN A 71 1.60 -31.72 14.45
CA ASN A 71 0.63 -30.72 14.90
C ASN A 71 -0.11 -30.03 13.74
N CYS A 72 0.46 -30.07 12.55
CA CYS A 72 -0.14 -29.55 11.33
C CYS A 72 -0.10 -30.60 10.21
N PRO A 73 -0.84 -30.43 9.12
CA PRO A 73 -1.02 -31.48 8.10
C PRO A 73 0.28 -31.95 7.42
N GLN A 74 1.27 -31.08 7.34
CA GLN A 74 2.54 -31.34 6.66
C GLN A 74 3.65 -31.74 7.64
N GLU A 75 3.43 -31.64 8.95
CA GLU A 75 4.33 -32.08 10.00
C GLU A 75 4.07 -33.55 10.36
N TYR A 76 5.10 -34.37 10.33
CA TYR A 76 5.02 -35.77 10.77
C TYR A 76 6.39 -36.31 11.12
N THR A 77 6.39 -37.41 11.87
CA THR A 77 7.62 -38.12 12.26
C THR A 77 7.64 -39.49 11.61
N ILE A 78 8.75 -39.79 10.92
CA ILE A 78 9.06 -41.13 10.45
C ILE A 78 9.97 -41.79 11.47
N THR A 79 9.49 -42.89 12.09
CA THR A 79 10.30 -43.78 12.90
C THR A 79 10.78 -44.91 12.02
N ARG A 80 12.02 -44.84 11.52
CA ARG A 80 12.65 -45.83 10.65
C ARG A 80 13.39 -46.85 11.48
N THR A 81 12.94 -48.10 11.43
CA THR A 81 13.59 -49.23 12.12
C THR A 81 14.50 -49.93 11.11
N TRP A 82 15.77 -49.92 11.37
CA TRP A 82 16.78 -50.69 10.63
C TRP A 82 16.98 -52.05 11.27
N THR A 83 17.05 -53.11 10.45
CA THR A 83 17.29 -54.48 10.90
C THR A 83 18.49 -55.04 10.12
N ALA A 84 19.53 -55.43 10.85
CA ALA A 84 20.67 -56.18 10.31
C ALA A 84 20.50 -57.63 10.63
N GLN A 85 20.65 -58.52 9.64
CA GLN A 85 20.61 -59.97 9.81
C GLN A 85 21.78 -60.65 9.16
N ASP A 86 22.44 -61.56 9.88
CA ASP A 86 23.51 -62.38 9.37
C ASP A 86 23.00 -63.63 8.59
N GLU A 87 23.93 -64.45 8.03
CA GLU A 87 23.60 -65.66 7.28
C GLU A 87 23.09 -66.81 8.19
N CYS A 88 23.33 -66.73 9.50
CA CYS A 88 22.87 -67.67 10.50
C CYS A 88 21.47 -67.32 11.05
N GLY A 89 20.92 -66.15 10.73
CA GLY A 89 19.62 -65.69 11.14
C GLY A 89 19.60 -64.88 12.42
N ASN A 90 20.78 -64.58 13.02
CA ASN A 90 20.84 -63.67 14.16
C ASN A 90 20.59 -62.23 13.67
N SER A 91 19.88 -61.43 14.44
CA SER A 91 19.52 -60.08 14.04
C SER A 91 19.63 -59.07 15.17
N SER A 92 19.90 -57.82 14.77
CA SER A 92 19.86 -56.63 15.63
C SER A 92 19.13 -55.53 14.96
N THR A 93 18.62 -54.57 15.74
CA THR A 93 17.89 -53.44 15.24
C THR A 93 18.39 -52.14 15.85
N CYS A 94 18.22 -51.03 15.10
CA CYS A 94 18.37 -49.70 15.62
C CYS A 94 17.30 -48.77 14.99
N VAL A 95 17.09 -47.60 15.55
CA VAL A 95 16.05 -46.68 15.12
C VAL A 95 16.68 -45.34 14.75
N GLN A 96 16.18 -44.78 13.64
CA GLN A 96 16.43 -43.42 13.20
C GLN A 96 15.11 -42.67 13.24
N THR A 97 15.11 -41.45 13.75
CA THR A 97 13.99 -40.55 13.72
C THR A 97 14.19 -39.51 12.62
N ILE A 98 13.25 -39.37 11.68
CA ILE A 98 13.20 -38.35 10.67
C ILE A 98 12.00 -37.47 10.98
N PHE A 99 12.24 -36.25 11.42
CA PHE A 99 11.20 -35.27 11.67
C PHE A 99 11.00 -34.42 10.40
N VAL A 100 9.82 -34.51 9.81
CA VAL A 100 9.41 -33.71 8.66
C VAL A 100 8.62 -32.55 9.19
N ASP A 101 9.07 -31.34 8.88
CA ASP A 101 8.56 -30.06 9.37
C ASP A 101 8.25 -29.14 8.21
N ASP A 102 7.36 -28.19 8.43
CA ASP A 102 7.13 -27.05 7.56
C ASP A 102 7.52 -25.79 8.32
N SER A 103 8.67 -25.26 8.02
CA SER A 103 9.22 -24.06 8.65
C SER A 103 9.30 -22.86 7.70
N THR A 104 8.85 -23.05 6.46
CA THR A 104 8.91 -22.03 5.40
C THR A 104 7.62 -21.21 5.37
N PRO A 105 7.67 -19.88 5.57
CA PRO A 105 6.49 -19.03 5.46
C PRO A 105 5.95 -18.94 4.04
N PRO A 106 4.63 -18.73 3.87
CA PRO A 106 4.03 -18.45 2.58
C PRO A 106 4.65 -17.24 1.89
N VAL A 107 4.81 -17.32 0.60
CA VAL A 107 5.19 -16.19 -0.27
C VAL A 107 3.91 -15.46 -0.68
N VAL A 108 3.76 -14.21 -0.21
CA VAL A 108 2.62 -13.34 -0.54
C VAL A 108 3.02 -12.44 -1.70
N ASP A 109 2.24 -12.49 -2.78
CA ASP A 109 2.41 -11.65 -3.98
C ASP A 109 1.40 -10.50 -3.91
N CYS A 110 1.91 -9.29 -3.69
CA CYS A 110 1.10 -8.08 -3.54
C CYS A 110 0.58 -7.57 -4.90
N PRO A 111 -0.58 -6.89 -4.91
CA PRO A 111 -0.94 -6.00 -6.01
C PRO A 111 0.09 -4.88 -6.17
N GLU A 112 0.16 -4.31 -7.37
CA GLU A 112 1.00 -3.12 -7.60
C GLU A 112 0.50 -1.92 -6.78
N ASP A 113 1.41 -1.00 -6.46
CA ASP A 113 1.05 0.29 -5.87
C ASP A 113 0.11 1.05 -6.80
N ILE A 114 -0.86 1.75 -6.24
CA ILE A 114 -1.90 2.42 -7.02
C ILE A 114 -2.16 3.84 -6.51
N THR A 115 -2.45 4.76 -7.44
CA THR A 115 -3.02 6.08 -7.14
C THR A 115 -4.48 6.10 -7.57
N ILE A 116 -5.36 6.50 -6.68
CA ILE A 116 -6.80 6.61 -6.89
C ILE A 116 -7.28 8.02 -6.57
N ASP A 117 -8.46 8.40 -7.09
CA ASP A 117 -9.14 9.65 -6.73
C ASP A 117 -9.75 9.55 -5.32
N CYS A 118 -9.90 10.67 -4.63
CA CYS A 118 -10.49 10.72 -3.29
C CYS A 118 -11.92 10.17 -3.17
N ASN A 119 -12.66 10.06 -4.28
CA ASN A 119 -14.00 9.47 -4.33
C ASN A 119 -13.98 7.96 -4.61
N ASP A 120 -12.83 7.41 -4.93
CA ASP A 120 -12.68 5.99 -5.21
C ASP A 120 -12.61 5.18 -3.91
N SER A 121 -13.07 3.92 -3.97
CA SER A 121 -12.97 3.02 -2.83
C SER A 121 -11.53 2.50 -2.69
N THR A 122 -11.06 2.45 -1.45
CA THR A 122 -9.81 1.79 -1.10
C THR A 122 -9.95 0.26 -0.97
N ASP A 123 -11.15 -0.29 -1.13
CA ASP A 123 -11.38 -1.72 -1.05
C ASP A 123 -10.57 -2.50 -2.09
N PRO A 124 -10.19 -3.75 -1.80
CA PRO A 124 -9.46 -4.60 -2.74
C PRO A 124 -10.11 -4.79 -4.11
N ASP A 125 -11.44 -4.69 -4.20
CA ASP A 125 -12.18 -4.73 -5.48
C ASP A 125 -11.73 -3.63 -6.45
N ASN A 126 -11.25 -2.51 -5.92
CA ASN A 126 -10.75 -1.38 -6.70
C ASN A 126 -9.21 -1.30 -6.73
N THR A 127 -8.55 -1.77 -5.68
CA THR A 127 -7.09 -1.61 -5.51
C THR A 127 -6.29 -2.88 -5.79
N GLY A 128 -6.97 -4.01 -6.04
CA GLY A 128 -6.36 -5.31 -6.31
C GLY A 128 -6.31 -6.22 -5.09
N PHE A 129 -6.14 -7.52 -5.37
CA PHE A 129 -6.02 -8.57 -4.36
C PHE A 129 -4.62 -9.15 -4.38
N ALA A 130 -4.08 -9.45 -3.21
CA ALA A 130 -2.89 -10.26 -3.08
C ALA A 130 -3.21 -11.75 -3.24
N SER A 131 -2.21 -12.54 -3.57
CA SER A 131 -2.26 -14.00 -3.57
C SER A 131 -1.10 -14.57 -2.76
N ALA A 132 -1.26 -15.78 -2.25
CA ALA A 132 -0.21 -16.45 -1.50
C ALA A 132 0.03 -17.86 -2.02
N THR A 133 1.28 -18.30 -1.96
CA THR A 133 1.71 -19.67 -2.29
C THR A 133 2.69 -20.15 -1.25
N ASP A 134 2.67 -21.45 -0.99
CA ASP A 134 3.59 -22.09 -0.06
C ASP A 134 4.19 -23.36 -0.68
N ASN A 135 5.33 -23.82 -0.15
CA ASN A 135 6.01 -25.02 -0.62
C ASN A 135 5.36 -26.30 -0.12
N CYS A 136 4.71 -26.25 1.04
CA CYS A 136 4.12 -27.38 1.73
C CYS A 136 2.59 -27.33 1.80
N ASP A 137 2.02 -26.14 1.93
CA ASP A 137 0.57 -25.91 2.03
C ASP A 137 0.00 -25.29 0.76
N PHE A 138 -0.84 -26.05 0.07
CA PHE A 138 -1.49 -25.60 -1.16
C PHE A 138 -2.88 -24.99 -0.94
N GLY A 139 -3.30 -24.81 0.35
CA GLY A 139 -4.52 -24.08 0.71
C GLY A 139 -5.84 -24.69 0.23
N GLY A 140 -5.89 -25.96 -0.11
CA GLY A 140 -7.13 -26.62 -0.57
C GLY A 140 -7.69 -26.06 -1.90
N GLU A 141 -9.03 -26.14 -2.08
CA GLU A 141 -9.70 -25.70 -3.31
C GLU A 141 -9.69 -24.17 -3.56
N GLY A 142 -9.32 -23.34 -2.56
CA GLY A 142 -9.33 -21.87 -2.63
C GLY A 142 -7.95 -21.19 -2.61
N GLY A 143 -6.87 -21.95 -2.45
CA GLY A 143 -5.54 -21.39 -2.14
C GLY A 143 -5.43 -20.97 -0.67
N LEU A 144 -4.31 -20.38 -0.30
CA LEU A 144 -4.09 -19.83 1.03
C LEU A 144 -4.92 -18.55 1.23
N GLU A 145 -5.54 -18.41 2.40
CA GLU A 145 -6.25 -17.16 2.75
C GLU A 145 -5.24 -16.02 2.93
N VAL A 146 -5.62 -14.85 2.42
CA VAL A 146 -4.83 -13.63 2.55
C VAL A 146 -5.70 -12.56 3.19
N ASP A 147 -5.29 -12.09 4.36
CA ASP A 147 -5.89 -10.97 5.07
C ASP A 147 -5.13 -9.69 4.82
N PHE A 148 -5.74 -8.53 5.09
CA PHE A 148 -5.05 -7.25 5.01
C PHE A 148 -5.37 -6.33 6.20
N SER A 149 -4.47 -5.39 6.41
CA SER A 149 -4.65 -4.28 7.34
C SER A 149 -4.07 -3.00 6.77
N ASP A 150 -4.77 -1.88 6.98
CA ASP A 150 -4.41 -0.56 6.48
C ASP A 150 -3.91 0.34 7.60
N VAL A 151 -2.87 1.11 7.29
CA VAL A 151 -2.34 2.17 8.14
C VAL A 151 -2.15 3.43 7.29
N THR A 152 -2.81 4.54 7.64
CA THR A 152 -2.53 5.83 7.03
C THR A 152 -1.18 6.33 7.56
N ILE A 153 -0.21 6.49 6.65
CA ILE A 153 1.15 6.94 6.98
C ILE A 153 1.35 8.43 6.68
N GLU A 154 0.56 8.99 5.76
CA GLU A 154 0.45 10.43 5.52
C GLU A 154 -1.02 10.80 5.43
N ASP A 155 -1.46 11.79 6.23
CA ASP A 155 -2.81 12.33 6.27
C ASP A 155 -2.78 13.73 5.64
N GLY A 156 -3.53 13.93 4.57
CA GLY A 156 -3.54 15.18 3.85
C GLY A 156 -3.77 14.99 2.35
N CYS A 157 -3.08 15.77 1.54
CA CYS A 157 -3.14 15.61 0.10
C CYS A 157 -1.72 15.59 -0.50
N PRO A 158 -1.33 14.44 -1.10
CA PRO A 158 -2.08 13.19 -1.11
C PRO A 158 -2.15 12.51 0.27
N GLU A 159 -3.20 11.70 0.52
CA GLU A 159 -3.23 10.75 1.62
C GLU A 159 -2.53 9.47 1.16
N ILE A 160 -1.69 8.87 2.03
CA ILE A 160 -0.97 7.63 1.72
C ILE A 160 -1.36 6.55 2.73
N ILE A 161 -1.88 5.45 2.22
CA ILE A 161 -2.21 4.26 2.98
C ILE A 161 -1.19 3.18 2.68
N GLU A 162 -0.58 2.63 3.73
CA GLU A 162 0.19 1.40 3.69
C GLU A 162 -0.74 0.23 4.02
N ARG A 163 -0.99 -0.63 3.04
CA ARG A 163 -1.74 -1.88 3.18
C ARG A 163 -0.79 -3.04 3.31
N THR A 164 -0.81 -3.70 4.47
CA THR A 164 -0.06 -4.92 4.71
C THR A 164 -0.96 -6.13 4.44
N TRP A 165 -0.58 -6.95 3.47
CA TRP A 165 -1.19 -8.23 3.17
C TRP A 165 -0.46 -9.33 3.92
N THR A 166 -1.19 -10.27 4.52
CA THR A 166 -0.63 -11.33 5.36
C THR A 166 -1.31 -12.65 5.06
N SER A 167 -0.52 -13.72 4.95
CA SER A 167 -1.01 -15.09 4.84
C SER A 167 -0.30 -15.97 5.86
N THR A 168 -1.03 -16.93 6.40
CA THR A 168 -0.51 -17.89 7.38
C THR A 168 -0.84 -19.28 6.88
N ASP A 169 0.16 -20.19 6.85
CA ASP A 169 -0.02 -21.59 6.49
C ASP A 169 -0.67 -22.40 7.63
N ALA A 170 -0.91 -23.69 7.38
CA ALA A 170 -1.51 -24.58 8.36
C ALA A 170 -0.59 -24.93 9.55
N CYS A 171 0.74 -24.69 9.41
CA CYS A 171 1.74 -24.89 10.45
C CYS A 171 2.00 -23.64 11.29
N GLY A 172 1.45 -22.49 10.88
CA GLY A 172 1.50 -21.22 11.61
C GLY A 172 2.64 -20.31 11.17
N ASN A 173 3.37 -20.62 10.07
CA ASN A 173 4.34 -19.72 9.51
C ASN A 173 3.60 -18.58 8.77
N THR A 174 4.09 -17.36 8.88
CA THR A 174 3.41 -16.18 8.36
C THR A 174 4.28 -15.42 7.38
N GLY A 175 3.76 -15.18 6.19
CA GLY A 175 4.34 -14.32 5.17
C GLY A 175 3.55 -13.03 5.01
N SER A 176 4.19 -11.97 4.53
CA SER A 176 3.54 -10.68 4.27
C SER A 176 4.20 -9.91 3.14
N CYS A 177 3.42 -8.99 2.56
CA CYS A 177 3.91 -7.98 1.63
C CYS A 177 3.16 -6.67 1.82
N VAL A 178 3.63 -5.59 1.22
CA VAL A 178 3.07 -4.24 1.37
C VAL A 178 2.68 -3.67 0.02
N GLN A 179 1.51 -3.05 -0.05
CA GLN A 179 1.01 -2.24 -1.15
C GLN A 179 0.84 -0.80 -0.68
N ILE A 180 1.26 0.17 -1.48
CA ILE A 180 1.01 1.60 -1.24
C ILE A 180 -0.19 2.06 -2.05
N ILE A 181 -1.17 2.63 -1.38
CA ILE A 181 -2.36 3.24 -1.98
C ILE A 181 -2.24 4.74 -1.74
N THR A 182 -2.11 5.51 -2.83
CA THR A 182 -2.07 6.97 -2.80
C THR A 182 -3.43 7.51 -3.20
N ILE A 183 -4.05 8.31 -2.33
CA ILE A 183 -5.31 9.00 -2.62
C ILE A 183 -4.95 10.44 -2.94
N ASP A 184 -5.16 10.85 -4.19
CA ASP A 184 -4.76 12.17 -4.68
C ASP A 184 -5.94 12.86 -5.38
N ASP A 185 -6.04 14.17 -5.20
CA ASP A 185 -6.98 15.00 -5.91
C ASP A 185 -6.26 15.88 -6.93
N THR A 186 -6.55 15.66 -8.19
CA THR A 186 -6.01 16.44 -9.30
C THR A 186 -7.05 17.34 -9.96
N ALA A 187 -8.29 17.34 -9.48
CA ALA A 187 -9.38 18.11 -10.02
C ALA A 187 -9.39 19.53 -9.44
N PRO A 188 -9.39 20.59 -10.26
CA PRO A 188 -9.48 21.95 -9.74
C PRO A 188 -10.90 22.25 -9.23
N PRO A 189 -11.03 23.08 -8.17
CA PRO A 189 -12.33 23.44 -7.62
C PRO A 189 -13.19 24.20 -8.62
N SER A 190 -14.49 24.05 -8.52
CA SER A 190 -15.47 24.87 -9.22
C SER A 190 -15.65 26.19 -8.49
N ILE A 191 -15.63 27.32 -9.24
CA ILE A 191 -15.79 28.67 -8.69
C ILE A 191 -16.80 29.47 -9.49
N ILE A 192 -17.73 30.11 -8.80
CA ILE A 192 -18.72 31.03 -9.37
C ILE A 192 -18.60 32.37 -8.67
N CYS A 193 -18.23 33.39 -9.44
CA CYS A 193 -18.13 34.77 -8.96
C CYS A 193 -19.49 35.35 -8.62
N PRO A 194 -19.57 36.40 -7.75
CA PRO A 194 -20.72 37.22 -7.59
C PRO A 194 -21.20 37.84 -8.92
N SER A 195 -22.47 38.15 -9.04
CA SER A 195 -23.03 38.79 -10.23
C SER A 195 -22.33 40.12 -10.55
N ASN A 196 -22.18 40.43 -11.84
CA ASN A 196 -21.69 41.74 -12.29
C ASN A 196 -22.60 42.85 -11.75
N VAL A 197 -21.97 44.00 -11.46
CA VAL A 197 -22.64 45.19 -10.89
C VAL A 197 -22.33 46.42 -11.74
N SER A 198 -23.30 47.35 -11.86
CA SER A 198 -23.08 48.67 -12.42
C SER A 198 -23.40 49.70 -11.33
N VAL A 199 -22.52 50.66 -11.16
CA VAL A 199 -22.64 51.78 -10.21
C VAL A 199 -22.31 53.08 -10.92
N GLU A 200 -22.88 54.21 -10.42
CA GLU A 200 -22.60 55.53 -11.02
C GLU A 200 -21.25 56.11 -10.55
N CYS A 201 -20.97 56.00 -9.24
CA CYS A 201 -19.78 56.61 -8.66
C CYS A 201 -18.74 55.59 -8.24
N ALA A 202 -17.49 55.98 -8.34
CA ALA A 202 -16.38 55.15 -7.83
C ALA A 202 -16.48 54.83 -6.32
N SER A 203 -17.13 55.73 -5.57
CA SER A 203 -17.41 55.52 -4.13
C SER A 203 -18.44 54.40 -3.83
N ASP A 204 -19.22 54.03 -4.83
CA ASP A 204 -20.29 53.05 -4.71
C ASP A 204 -19.84 51.63 -5.08
N VAL A 205 -18.58 51.47 -5.47
CA VAL A 205 -17.98 50.16 -5.73
C VAL A 205 -18.10 49.29 -4.49
N PRO A 206 -18.75 48.09 -4.60
CA PRO A 206 -18.93 47.24 -3.45
C PRO A 206 -17.60 46.82 -2.80
N PRO A 207 -17.56 46.64 -1.47
CA PRO A 207 -16.38 46.12 -0.79
C PRO A 207 -16.07 44.72 -1.27
N ILE A 208 -14.78 44.31 -1.11
CA ILE A 208 -14.33 42.94 -1.42
C ILE A 208 -14.98 41.99 -0.41
N LEU A 209 -15.74 41.02 -0.88
CA LEU A 209 -16.40 40.01 -0.05
C LEU A 209 -16.20 38.64 -0.67
N THR A 210 -15.27 37.86 -0.09
CA THR A 210 -15.03 36.46 -0.51
C THR A 210 -16.23 35.55 -0.20
N GLY A 211 -17.02 35.85 0.83
CA GLY A 211 -18.25 35.11 1.18
C GLY A 211 -19.38 35.19 0.16
N GLY A 212 -19.27 36.06 -0.86
CA GLY A 212 -20.20 36.13 -1.99
C GLY A 212 -19.84 35.21 -3.16
N VAL A 213 -18.67 34.58 -3.12
CA VAL A 213 -18.21 33.61 -4.12
C VAL A 213 -18.71 32.24 -3.75
N THR A 214 -19.30 31.50 -4.71
CA THR A 214 -19.71 30.11 -4.50
C THR A 214 -18.64 29.19 -5.02
N VAL A 215 -18.22 28.23 -4.18
CA VAL A 215 -17.20 27.25 -4.53
C VAL A 215 -17.67 25.84 -4.18
N SER A 216 -17.20 24.85 -4.91
CA SER A 216 -17.38 23.44 -4.61
C SER A 216 -16.23 22.64 -5.21
N ASP A 217 -15.90 21.56 -4.54
CA ASP A 217 -14.90 20.60 -4.99
C ASP A 217 -15.41 19.17 -4.76
N ASN A 218 -14.78 18.21 -5.42
CA ASN A 218 -15.05 16.78 -5.22
C ASN A 218 -14.40 16.24 -3.95
N CYS A 219 -13.31 16.88 -3.47
CA CYS A 219 -12.51 16.44 -2.35
C CYS A 219 -12.20 17.62 -1.40
N GLY A 220 -12.58 17.49 -0.14
CA GLY A 220 -12.13 18.41 0.91
C GLY A 220 -12.71 19.82 0.88
N PHE A 221 -11.98 20.75 1.47
CA PHE A 221 -12.39 22.14 1.62
C PHE A 221 -11.73 23.05 0.59
N VAL A 222 -12.47 24.08 0.17
CA VAL A 222 -12.00 25.09 -0.76
C VAL A 222 -11.82 26.43 -0.04
N THR A 223 -10.66 27.05 -0.21
CA THR A 223 -10.40 28.39 0.25
C THR A 223 -10.55 29.40 -0.88
N VAL A 224 -11.07 30.60 -0.59
CA VAL A 224 -11.24 31.67 -1.58
C VAL A 224 -10.38 32.86 -1.20
N THR A 225 -9.57 33.33 -2.15
CA THR A 225 -8.75 34.55 -2.02
C THR A 225 -9.10 35.57 -3.08
N HIS A 226 -9.03 36.85 -2.72
CA HIS A 226 -9.08 37.95 -3.68
C HIS A 226 -7.68 38.22 -4.23
N MET A 227 -7.52 38.11 -5.55
CA MET A 227 -6.22 38.24 -6.22
C MET A 227 -5.87 39.69 -6.62
N GLY A 228 -6.90 40.52 -6.74
CA GLY A 228 -6.74 41.95 -7.14
C GLY A 228 -7.88 42.44 -8.00
N ASP A 229 -7.91 43.75 -8.17
CA ASP A 229 -8.83 44.45 -9.04
C ASP A 229 -8.07 45.02 -10.23
N ASP A 230 -8.39 44.61 -11.45
CA ASP A 230 -7.85 45.13 -12.69
C ASP A 230 -8.77 46.24 -13.23
N THR A 231 -8.26 47.48 -13.36
CA THR A 231 -9.03 48.62 -13.86
C THR A 231 -8.75 48.84 -15.33
N THR A 232 -9.79 48.86 -16.14
CA THR A 232 -9.72 49.03 -17.60
C THR A 232 -10.68 50.13 -18.07
N ASN A 233 -10.57 50.53 -19.31
CA ASN A 233 -11.45 51.49 -20.00
C ASN A 233 -11.61 52.86 -19.27
N MET A 234 -10.61 53.26 -18.46
CA MET A 234 -10.70 54.51 -17.71
C MET A 234 -10.61 55.72 -18.63
N THR A 235 -11.71 56.54 -18.65
CA THR A 235 -11.80 57.79 -19.37
C THR A 235 -11.88 59.00 -18.45
N CYS A 236 -12.48 58.85 -17.26
CA CYS A 236 -12.47 59.80 -16.18
C CYS A 236 -12.64 59.10 -14.84
N ALA A 237 -12.61 59.82 -13.72
CA ALA A 237 -12.61 59.28 -12.37
C ALA A 237 -13.83 58.39 -12.05
N ASN A 238 -15.00 58.58 -12.73
CA ASN A 238 -16.21 57.80 -12.53
C ASN A 238 -16.65 57.08 -13.83
N ARG A 239 -15.70 56.76 -14.71
CA ARG A 239 -16.01 56.00 -15.92
C ARG A 239 -14.85 55.03 -16.23
N PHE A 240 -14.98 53.80 -15.76
CA PHE A 240 -14.06 52.69 -15.90
C PHE A 240 -14.71 51.38 -15.57
N ASP A 241 -14.07 50.25 -15.95
CA ASP A 241 -14.47 48.92 -15.59
C ASP A 241 -13.46 48.32 -14.59
N ILE A 242 -13.93 47.57 -13.61
CA ILE A 242 -13.08 46.78 -12.71
C ILE A 242 -13.37 45.29 -12.98
N ALA A 243 -12.30 44.57 -13.29
CA ALA A 243 -12.33 43.08 -13.21
C ALA A 243 -11.75 42.67 -11.87
N ARG A 244 -12.65 42.27 -10.94
CA ARG A 244 -12.29 41.79 -9.60
C ARG A 244 -12.07 40.31 -9.66
N ILE A 245 -10.81 39.86 -9.45
CA ILE A 245 -10.39 38.48 -9.63
C ILE A 245 -10.41 37.74 -8.28
N TYR A 246 -11.08 36.59 -8.25
CA TYR A 246 -11.06 35.65 -7.14
C TYR A 246 -10.42 34.35 -7.58
N MET A 247 -9.71 33.69 -6.64
CA MET A 247 -9.11 32.39 -6.82
C MET A 247 -9.63 31.44 -5.73
N ALA A 248 -10.09 30.28 -6.14
CA ALA A 248 -10.37 29.15 -5.29
C ALA A 248 -9.17 28.22 -5.27
N THR A 249 -8.82 27.70 -4.11
CA THR A 249 -7.77 26.71 -3.93
C THR A 249 -8.29 25.61 -3.02
N ASP A 250 -8.19 24.34 -3.48
CA ASP A 250 -8.53 23.17 -2.67
C ASP A 250 -7.40 22.80 -1.69
N GLU A 251 -7.54 21.68 -0.98
CA GLU A 251 -6.54 21.18 -0.03
C GLU A 251 -5.28 20.63 -0.70
N CYS A 252 -5.41 20.14 -1.96
CA CYS A 252 -4.30 19.61 -2.76
C CYS A 252 -3.52 20.69 -3.51
N GLY A 253 -4.01 21.96 -3.47
CA GLY A 253 -3.38 23.08 -4.12
C GLY A 253 -3.81 23.28 -5.58
N ASN A 254 -4.82 22.55 -6.07
CA ASN A 254 -5.40 22.84 -7.37
C ASN A 254 -6.18 24.15 -7.30
N THR A 255 -6.20 24.92 -8.37
CA THR A 255 -6.75 26.27 -8.36
C THR A 255 -7.68 26.52 -9.54
N ALA A 256 -8.71 27.35 -9.30
CA ALA A 256 -9.54 27.92 -10.33
C ALA A 256 -9.77 29.41 -10.05
N THR A 257 -10.02 30.19 -11.09
CA THR A 257 -10.26 31.63 -10.97
C THR A 257 -11.55 32.03 -11.64
N CYS A 258 -12.16 33.11 -11.13
CA CYS A 258 -13.25 33.79 -11.79
C CYS A 258 -13.11 35.31 -11.66
N ALA A 259 -13.80 36.06 -12.50
CA ALA A 259 -13.81 37.52 -12.47
C ALA A 259 -15.24 38.07 -12.36
N GLN A 260 -15.47 38.96 -11.39
CA GLN A 260 -16.65 39.81 -11.32
C GLN A 260 -16.38 41.13 -12.04
N ILE A 261 -17.25 41.52 -12.96
CA ILE A 261 -17.15 42.80 -13.63
C ILE A 261 -17.98 43.83 -12.91
N ILE A 262 -17.36 44.94 -12.51
CA ILE A 262 -17.99 46.12 -11.91
C ILE A 262 -17.80 47.29 -12.88
N VAL A 263 -18.91 47.78 -13.41
CA VAL A 263 -18.92 48.92 -14.33
C VAL A 263 -19.21 50.18 -13.54
N VAL A 264 -18.26 51.10 -13.51
CA VAL A 264 -18.46 52.45 -12.96
C VAL A 264 -18.76 53.37 -14.12
N PHE A 265 -19.97 53.94 -14.16
CA PHE A 265 -20.43 54.72 -15.28
C PHE A 265 -21.35 55.87 -14.81
N ASP A 266 -20.78 57.07 -14.70
CA ASP A 266 -21.48 58.30 -14.38
C ASP A 266 -22.09 58.88 -15.67
N ASP A 267 -23.41 58.93 -15.76
CA ASP A 267 -24.18 59.51 -16.86
C ASP A 267 -25.03 60.70 -16.40
N THR A 268 -24.91 61.09 -15.12
CA THR A 268 -25.65 62.21 -14.56
C THR A 268 -24.87 63.52 -14.74
N PRO A 269 -25.39 64.51 -15.51
CA PRO A 269 -24.70 65.78 -15.67
C PRO A 269 -24.73 66.61 -14.37
N PRO A 270 -23.68 67.43 -14.11
CA PRO A 270 -23.60 68.29 -12.95
C PRO A 270 -24.71 69.35 -12.95
N THR A 271 -25.16 69.69 -11.78
CA THR A 271 -26.11 70.79 -11.56
C THR A 271 -25.39 72.12 -11.31
N LEU A 272 -25.86 73.18 -11.92
CA LEU A 272 -25.34 74.54 -11.75
C LEU A 272 -26.36 75.43 -11.08
N THR A 273 -25.92 76.14 -10.06
CA THR A 273 -26.75 77.20 -9.42
C THR A 273 -26.15 78.55 -9.80
N CYS A 274 -26.90 79.30 -10.62
CA CYS A 274 -26.51 80.67 -11.05
C CYS A 274 -26.82 81.69 -9.95
N PRO A 275 -26.02 82.79 -9.87
CA PRO A 275 -26.33 83.93 -9.03
C PRO A 275 -27.70 84.54 -9.34
N ALA A 276 -28.26 85.18 -8.34
CA ALA A 276 -29.53 85.89 -8.52
C ALA A 276 -29.45 86.95 -9.61
N PRO A 277 -30.53 87.19 -10.35
CA PRO A 277 -30.57 88.25 -11.34
C PRO A 277 -30.20 89.64 -10.75
N VAL A 278 -29.36 90.42 -11.41
CA VAL A 278 -28.96 91.77 -10.98
C VAL A 278 -29.53 92.77 -11.96
N THR A 279 -30.29 93.78 -11.40
CA THR A 279 -30.77 94.88 -12.17
C THR A 279 -29.82 96.13 -11.98
N VAL A 280 -29.35 96.68 -13.03
CA VAL A 280 -28.51 97.89 -13.01
C VAL A 280 -29.07 98.98 -13.84
N SER A 281 -28.86 100.25 -13.42
CA SER A 281 -29.43 101.45 -14.09
C SER A 281 -28.62 101.88 -15.33
N CYS A 282 -27.35 101.47 -15.43
CA CYS A 282 -26.42 101.84 -16.54
C CYS A 282 -25.51 100.70 -16.95
N ALA A 283 -25.08 100.67 -18.20
CA ALA A 283 -24.22 99.58 -18.68
C ALA A 283 -22.82 99.53 -17.97
N SER A 284 -22.38 100.68 -17.42
CA SER A 284 -21.13 100.75 -16.65
C SER A 284 -21.17 100.13 -15.26
N GLN A 285 -22.40 99.73 -14.79
CA GLN A 285 -22.65 99.14 -13.53
C GLN A 285 -22.82 97.63 -13.66
N VAL A 286 -22.74 97.07 -14.87
CA VAL A 286 -22.80 95.63 -15.06
C VAL A 286 -21.56 95.02 -14.36
N PRO A 287 -21.78 94.16 -13.37
CA PRO A 287 -20.66 93.52 -12.67
C PRO A 287 -19.87 92.64 -13.62
N ALA A 288 -18.57 92.57 -13.40
CA ALA A 288 -17.70 91.69 -14.16
C ALA A 288 -18.15 90.23 -13.93
N PRO A 289 -17.99 89.32 -14.88
CA PRO A 289 -18.24 87.91 -14.68
C PRO A 289 -17.44 87.40 -13.49
N ASP A 290 -18.10 86.82 -12.50
CA ASP A 290 -17.49 86.23 -11.34
C ASP A 290 -17.80 84.68 -11.26
N PRO A 291 -16.90 83.86 -11.78
CA PRO A 291 -17.06 82.39 -11.72
C PRO A 291 -17.20 81.85 -10.28
N GLY A 292 -16.63 82.61 -9.29
CA GLY A 292 -16.70 82.21 -7.88
C GLY A 292 -18.11 82.38 -7.26
N SER A 293 -19.02 83.07 -7.96
CA SER A 293 -20.44 83.20 -7.55
C SER A 293 -21.34 82.06 -8.07
N ILE A 294 -20.80 81.13 -8.85
CA ILE A 294 -21.50 79.97 -9.39
C ILE A 294 -21.16 78.78 -8.52
N THR A 295 -22.16 78.06 -8.06
CA THR A 295 -21.95 76.77 -7.38
C THR A 295 -22.35 75.65 -8.33
N ALA A 296 -21.44 74.64 -8.44
CA ALA A 296 -21.69 73.45 -9.20
C ALA A 296 -21.65 72.26 -8.24
N SER A 297 -22.52 71.32 -8.42
CA SER A 297 -22.55 70.04 -7.68
C SER A 297 -22.86 68.87 -8.60
N ASP A 298 -22.30 67.72 -8.30
CA ASP A 298 -22.48 66.50 -9.01
C ASP A 298 -22.80 65.37 -8.03
N ASN A 299 -23.51 64.30 -8.48
CA ASN A 299 -23.83 63.13 -7.66
C ASN A 299 -22.60 62.32 -7.30
N CYS A 300 -21.58 62.33 -8.16
CA CYS A 300 -20.29 61.69 -7.93
C CYS A 300 -19.26 62.70 -7.44
N ALA A 301 -18.57 62.38 -6.36
CA ALA A 301 -17.50 63.23 -5.85
C ALA A 301 -16.41 63.48 -6.93
N GLY A 302 -16.24 64.76 -7.30
CA GLY A 302 -15.27 65.18 -8.31
C GLY A 302 -15.16 66.68 -8.42
N VAL A 303 -14.15 67.19 -9.12
CA VAL A 303 -14.06 68.65 -9.40
C VAL A 303 -14.92 68.98 -10.60
N VAL A 304 -16.00 69.71 -10.34
CA VAL A 304 -16.85 70.32 -11.39
C VAL A 304 -16.20 71.64 -11.78
N THR A 305 -15.69 71.70 -13.02
CA THR A 305 -14.97 72.88 -13.57
C THR A 305 -15.82 73.63 -14.58
#